data_672dd8524af995d625ac03d309b004ab
#
_entry.id   672dd8524af995d625ac03d309b004ab
#
_cell.length_a   1.000
_cell.length_b   1.000
_cell.length_c   1.000
_cell.angle_alpha   90.00
_cell.angle_beta   90.00
_cell.angle_gamma   90.00
#
_symmetry.space_group_name_H-M   'P 1'
#
loop_
_entity.id
_entity.type
_entity.pdbx_description
1 polymer ?
#
loop_
_entity_poly.entity_id
_entity_poly.type
_entity_poly.pdbx_seq_one_letter_code
_entity_poly.pdbx_strand_id
1 'polypeptide(L)'
;MTNNQYEEKGNWLQQLVTKLIVLNPPNFEKSDYKSIPKFKNKLIFIEKNSCIQSVDNYIPCLFYRNPNSSNYMLYFHGNSEHIFQIEYYGLDFRSYLDMNIIIVEYPGYSIYSYKNPDSNMILSNALIVYDWIKNRFQASDDQIFVCGRSLGTASAIYLSSKRKPRALFLISAFTSLKNIGKDYQASFFMEQIFNSYKYITNINSPILLIHGEKDTLINYKHSLYLYQEMNKTNTSVDIKINENMTHNDFSLKDDIILPIKNFIDKYKLRSNKSNINFSENELNELYKMPQSILKMIESKLFDINNFKLSKTIEIKNAIFFVKSNNNIIIFSNGSKILMYNLKNYSLEDEIDIGKKYPNAVINSLYLNNNQNIICGTDLGDIIVFEKVPELEQDDFEDLEETYIEIKHIPFNEEIYKIDKFFPDFLCILTKNTLKFYDDNFNEKTSIKLPQLYTNFVQISKEKIALLSYNHLSIYQIKEDRLVLTCKYTGIKSNNFNNILIATNKYIIVGGRKTVYLLNYIDNIKTNSPFIVSGEINYIYKIDDISFLASTSDGKVLDIQLKNKNGIDFKEKKFTNDEINSLFLKSYKSVLLTTEKNIQVWTNSSKENKDEDCTIF
;
A
#
# COMPACT_ATOMS: atom_id res chain seq x y z
N MET A 1 38.15 -37.51 -13.67
CA MET A 1 38.09 -36.17 -12.96
C MET A 1 37.59 -35.04 -13.87
N THR A 2 36.78 -35.27 -14.88
CA THR A 2 36.42 -34.26 -15.89
C THR A 2 34.92 -33.94 -15.98
N ASN A 3 34.03 -34.75 -15.41
CA ASN A 3 32.58 -34.47 -15.49
C ASN A 3 32.06 -33.52 -14.38
N ASN A 4 32.62 -33.54 -13.18
CA ASN A 4 32.14 -32.67 -12.09
C ASN A 4 32.45 -31.15 -12.32
N GLN A 5 33.54 -30.81 -13.00
CA GLN A 5 33.88 -29.41 -13.28
C GLN A 5 32.98 -28.75 -14.34
N TYR A 6 32.39 -29.53 -15.25
CA TYR A 6 31.47 -29.03 -16.26
C TYR A 6 30.04 -28.86 -15.69
N GLU A 7 29.61 -29.72 -14.78
CA GLU A 7 28.32 -29.60 -14.10
C GLU A 7 28.30 -28.42 -13.09
N GLU A 8 29.39 -28.21 -12.34
CA GLU A 8 29.49 -27.03 -11.45
C GLU A 8 29.54 -25.71 -12.23
N LYS A 9 30.24 -25.65 -13.37
CA LYS A 9 30.23 -24.47 -14.23
C LYS A 9 28.88 -24.22 -14.88
N GLY A 10 28.15 -25.26 -15.27
CA GLY A 10 26.79 -25.13 -15.82
C GLY A 10 25.78 -24.60 -14.78
N ASN A 11 25.87 -25.09 -13.56
CA ASN A 11 24.99 -24.69 -12.47
C ASN A 11 25.25 -23.25 -12.01
N TRP A 12 26.50 -22.82 -11.94
CA TRP A 12 26.93 -21.46 -11.65
C TRP A 12 26.46 -20.44 -12.71
N LEU A 13 26.63 -20.75 -13.99
CA LEU A 13 26.18 -19.94 -15.11
C LEU A 13 24.66 -19.82 -15.14
N GLN A 14 23.94 -20.90 -14.90
CA GLN A 14 22.48 -20.91 -14.85
C GLN A 14 21.95 -20.07 -13.67
N GLN A 15 22.59 -20.12 -12.51
CA GLN A 15 22.27 -19.28 -11.36
C GLN A 15 22.58 -17.79 -11.60
N LEU A 16 23.70 -17.49 -12.27
CA LEU A 16 24.10 -16.11 -12.61
C LEU A 16 23.12 -15.51 -13.63
N VAL A 17 22.78 -16.27 -14.66
CA VAL A 17 21.82 -15.86 -15.68
C VAL A 17 20.43 -15.66 -15.08
N THR A 18 20.00 -16.52 -14.17
CA THR A 18 18.72 -16.37 -13.46
C THR A 18 18.70 -15.10 -12.59
N LYS A 19 19.80 -14.78 -11.90
CA LYS A 19 19.91 -13.55 -11.09
C LYS A 19 19.95 -12.26 -11.92
N LEU A 20 20.47 -12.32 -13.14
CA LEU A 20 20.53 -11.16 -14.05
C LEU A 20 19.23 -10.89 -14.79
N ILE A 21 18.51 -11.95 -15.12
CA ILE A 21 17.40 -11.94 -16.08
C ILE A 21 16.05 -11.82 -15.37
N VAL A 22 15.94 -12.43 -14.21
CA VAL A 22 14.73 -12.30 -13.37
C VAL A 22 14.94 -11.11 -12.45
N LEU A 23 14.00 -10.17 -12.47
CA LEU A 23 13.92 -9.15 -11.45
C LEU A 23 13.92 -9.85 -10.10
N ASN A 24 15.00 -9.70 -9.35
CA ASN A 24 15.26 -10.46 -8.13
C ASN A 24 15.38 -9.50 -6.94
N PRO A 25 14.25 -9.06 -6.38
CA PRO A 25 14.26 -8.21 -5.20
C PRO A 25 14.97 -8.92 -4.06
N PRO A 26 15.85 -8.22 -3.32
CA PRO A 26 16.44 -8.78 -2.11
C PRO A 26 15.36 -9.04 -1.06
N ASN A 27 15.62 -10.00 -0.19
CA ASN A 27 14.72 -10.24 0.95
C ASN A 27 14.59 -8.97 1.79
N PHE A 28 13.34 -8.63 2.14
CA PHE A 28 13.03 -7.52 3.03
C PHE A 28 12.30 -8.10 4.25
N GLU A 29 13.04 -8.22 5.34
CA GLU A 29 12.62 -8.95 6.53
C GLU A 29 12.00 -8.03 7.60
N LYS A 30 11.48 -8.62 8.68
CA LYS A 30 10.87 -7.90 9.79
C LYS A 30 11.81 -6.87 10.43
N SER A 31 13.12 -7.15 10.48
CA SER A 31 14.16 -6.23 10.93
C SER A 31 14.27 -4.97 10.07
N ASP A 32 14.10 -5.14 8.75
CA ASP A 32 14.16 -4.03 7.80
C ASP A 32 12.94 -3.12 7.96
N TYR A 33 11.74 -3.69 8.13
CA TYR A 33 10.53 -2.91 8.43
C TYR A 33 10.68 -2.10 9.73
N LYS A 34 11.35 -2.64 10.78
CA LYS A 34 11.64 -1.92 12.02
C LYS A 34 12.61 -0.75 11.82
N SER A 35 13.42 -0.77 10.76
CA SER A 35 14.39 0.28 10.47
C SER A 35 13.80 1.46 9.70
N ILE A 36 12.62 1.32 9.10
CA ILE A 36 11.97 2.36 8.27
C ILE A 36 11.84 3.71 8.99
N PRO A 37 11.53 3.80 10.31
CA PRO A 37 11.45 5.08 11.02
C PRO A 37 12.72 5.94 10.93
N LYS A 38 13.90 5.34 10.72
CA LYS A 38 15.17 6.08 10.50
C LYS A 38 15.15 6.95 9.25
N PHE A 39 14.25 6.65 8.32
CA PHE A 39 14.11 7.34 7.04
C PHE A 39 12.94 8.34 7.02
N LYS A 40 12.29 8.62 8.14
CA LYS A 40 11.11 9.47 8.27
C LYS A 40 11.21 10.79 7.48
N ASN A 41 12.34 11.48 7.56
CA ASN A 41 12.57 12.77 6.90
C ASN A 41 13.29 12.64 5.54
N LYS A 42 13.25 11.46 4.92
CA LYS A 42 13.85 11.15 3.62
C LYS A 42 12.92 10.33 2.74
N LEU A 43 12.02 9.54 3.33
CA LEU A 43 11.10 8.67 2.62
C LEU A 43 9.88 9.46 2.16
N ILE A 44 9.64 9.45 0.85
CA ILE A 44 8.48 10.08 0.22
C ILE A 44 7.70 9.06 -0.59
N PHE A 45 6.41 9.33 -0.80
CA PHE A 45 5.50 8.47 -1.54
C PHE A 45 4.84 9.25 -2.67
N ILE A 46 5.19 8.92 -3.90
CA ILE A 46 4.65 9.58 -5.09
C ILE A 46 3.38 8.85 -5.52
N GLU A 47 2.26 9.55 -5.49
CA GLU A 47 0.97 8.99 -5.86
C GLU A 47 0.86 8.82 -7.38
N LYS A 48 0.45 7.64 -7.80
CA LYS A 48 0.03 7.36 -9.18
C LYS A 48 -1.43 7.79 -9.29
N ASN A 49 -1.77 8.66 -10.22
CA ASN A 49 -3.13 9.15 -10.46
C ASN A 49 -4.14 8.00 -10.67
N SER A 50 -4.48 7.27 -9.62
CA SER A 50 -5.46 6.19 -9.62
C SER A 50 -6.55 6.48 -8.60
N CYS A 51 -7.79 6.15 -8.97
CA CYS A 51 -8.98 6.37 -8.13
C CYS A 51 -9.14 5.39 -6.97
N ILE A 52 -8.17 4.51 -6.71
CA ILE A 52 -8.23 3.48 -5.67
C ILE A 52 -7.14 3.76 -4.65
N GLN A 53 -7.51 4.02 -3.40
CA GLN A 53 -6.57 4.12 -2.27
C GLN A 53 -6.05 2.72 -1.93
N SER A 54 -5.06 2.26 -2.68
CA SER A 54 -4.34 1.03 -2.39
C SER A 54 -2.86 1.33 -2.21
N VAL A 55 -2.15 0.44 -1.56
CA VAL A 55 -0.69 0.51 -1.39
C VAL A 55 0.01 0.63 -2.76
N ASP A 56 -0.56 -0.03 -3.77
CA ASP A 56 -0.07 -0.03 -5.16
C ASP A 56 -0.10 1.34 -5.85
N ASN A 57 -0.80 2.33 -5.27
CA ASN A 57 -0.92 3.68 -5.82
C ASN A 57 0.30 4.56 -5.57
N TYR A 58 1.22 4.11 -4.74
CA TYR A 58 2.36 4.91 -4.34
C TYR A 58 3.66 4.33 -4.86
N ILE A 59 4.56 5.20 -5.30
CA ILE A 59 5.95 4.87 -5.63
C ILE A 59 6.81 5.36 -4.47
N PRO A 60 7.40 4.47 -3.67
CA PRO A 60 8.32 4.87 -2.61
C PRO A 60 9.62 5.41 -3.21
N CYS A 61 10.13 6.51 -2.65
CA CYS A 61 11.41 7.08 -3.02
C CYS A 61 12.15 7.59 -1.78
N LEU A 62 13.47 7.58 -1.79
CA LEU A 62 14.25 8.33 -0.82
C LEU A 62 14.65 9.69 -1.41
N PHE A 63 14.33 10.76 -0.71
CA PHE A 63 14.63 12.13 -1.10
C PHE A 63 15.67 12.77 -0.18
N TYR A 64 16.86 13.02 -0.72
CA TYR A 64 17.95 13.72 -0.04
C TYR A 64 17.97 15.17 -0.47
N ARG A 65 17.22 15.99 0.25
CA ARG A 65 17.09 17.42 -0.04
C ARG A 65 18.41 18.17 0.18
N ASN A 66 18.78 19.01 -0.78
CA ASN A 66 19.78 20.05 -0.64
C ASN A 66 19.09 21.42 -0.74
N PRO A 67 18.91 22.16 0.38
CA PRO A 67 18.19 23.44 0.35
C PRO A 67 18.91 24.53 -0.45
N ASN A 68 20.19 24.35 -0.77
CA ASN A 68 20.99 25.32 -1.52
C ASN A 68 21.04 25.01 -3.02
N SER A 69 20.40 23.94 -3.49
CA SER A 69 20.45 23.52 -4.89
C SER A 69 19.08 23.48 -5.55
N SER A 70 18.98 24.04 -6.74
CA SER A 70 17.81 23.93 -7.62
C SER A 70 17.91 22.77 -8.60
N ASN A 71 18.98 21.99 -8.56
CA ASN A 71 19.18 20.85 -9.42
C ASN A 71 18.72 19.56 -8.72
N TYR A 72 18.13 18.65 -9.49
CA TYR A 72 17.60 17.36 -9.03
C TYR A 72 18.25 16.24 -9.80
N MET A 73 18.60 15.14 -9.13
CA MET A 73 19.02 13.92 -9.80
C MET A 73 18.10 12.77 -9.42
N LEU A 74 17.47 12.15 -10.42
CA LEU A 74 16.79 10.87 -10.31
C LEU A 74 17.81 9.75 -10.41
N TYR A 75 17.84 8.88 -9.41
CA TYR A 75 18.71 7.72 -9.40
C TYR A 75 17.89 6.43 -9.44
N PHE A 76 18.18 5.56 -10.42
CA PHE A 76 17.62 4.25 -10.61
C PHE A 76 18.66 3.20 -10.27
N HIS A 77 18.40 2.39 -9.26
CA HIS A 77 19.35 1.42 -8.70
C HIS A 77 19.47 0.12 -9.51
N GLY A 78 20.41 -0.74 -9.14
CA GLY A 78 20.65 -2.03 -9.76
C GLY A 78 19.64 -3.09 -9.35
N ASN A 79 19.73 -4.27 -10.00
CA ASN A 79 18.98 -5.44 -9.59
C ASN A 79 19.51 -5.97 -8.25
N SER A 80 18.68 -6.66 -7.48
CA SER A 80 19.05 -7.26 -6.19
C SER A 80 19.56 -6.27 -5.11
N GLU A 81 19.23 -4.99 -5.23
CA GLU A 81 19.40 -3.98 -4.18
C GLU A 81 18.09 -3.18 -4.00
N HIS A 82 17.91 -2.52 -2.87
CA HIS A 82 16.75 -1.66 -2.61
C HIS A 82 17.16 -0.33 -1.98
N ILE A 83 16.26 0.65 -2.01
CA ILE A 83 16.58 2.04 -1.64
C ILE A 83 17.21 2.19 -0.24
N PHE A 84 16.83 1.38 0.74
CA PHE A 84 17.36 1.48 2.10
C PHE A 84 18.80 0.93 2.23
N GLN A 85 19.20 -0.02 1.37
CA GLN A 85 20.58 -0.56 1.34
C GLN A 85 21.59 0.44 0.74
N ILE A 86 21.12 1.28 -0.16
CA ILE A 86 21.96 2.23 -0.90
C ILE A 86 21.82 3.68 -0.39
N GLU A 87 21.43 3.86 0.89
CA GLU A 87 21.29 5.18 1.50
C GLU A 87 22.52 6.07 1.29
N TYR A 88 23.72 5.48 1.40
CA TYR A 88 24.99 6.21 1.24
C TYR A 88 25.18 6.81 -0.15
N TYR A 89 24.58 6.22 -1.21
CA TYR A 89 24.58 6.86 -2.54
C TYR A 89 23.89 8.22 -2.51
N GLY A 90 22.73 8.30 -1.86
CA GLY A 90 21.99 9.55 -1.75
C GLY A 90 22.74 10.63 -0.99
N LEU A 91 23.43 10.25 0.10
CA LEU A 91 24.24 11.16 0.90
C LEU A 91 25.45 11.68 0.14
N ASP A 92 26.20 10.79 -0.51
CA ASP A 92 27.43 11.12 -1.24
C ASP A 92 27.11 11.93 -2.51
N PHE A 93 26.15 11.49 -3.32
CA PHE A 93 25.73 12.27 -4.50
C PHE A 93 25.26 13.67 -4.10
N ARG A 94 24.45 13.81 -3.04
CA ARG A 94 24.02 15.12 -2.54
C ARG A 94 25.19 16.00 -2.17
N SER A 95 26.17 15.45 -1.43
CA SER A 95 27.28 16.19 -0.88
C SER A 95 28.30 16.62 -1.95
N TYR A 96 28.67 15.70 -2.86
CA TYR A 96 29.72 15.97 -3.85
C TYR A 96 29.20 16.65 -5.11
N LEU A 97 27.96 16.40 -5.52
CA LEU A 97 27.39 17.00 -6.72
C LEU A 97 26.58 18.28 -6.45
N ASP A 98 26.30 18.57 -5.17
CA ASP A 98 25.48 19.73 -4.77
C ASP A 98 24.11 19.72 -5.45
N MET A 99 23.37 18.63 -5.31
CA MET A 99 22.06 18.39 -5.91
C MET A 99 21.07 17.80 -4.90
N ASN A 100 19.79 17.97 -5.19
CA ASN A 100 18.71 17.17 -4.58
C ASN A 100 18.71 15.79 -5.23
N ILE A 101 18.72 14.72 -4.42
CA ILE A 101 18.78 13.34 -4.94
C ILE A 101 17.50 12.60 -4.62
N ILE A 102 16.91 11.96 -5.62
CA ILE A 102 15.72 11.11 -5.47
C ILE A 102 16.06 9.71 -5.96
N ILE A 103 16.09 8.75 -5.04
CA ILE A 103 16.32 7.33 -5.33
C ILE A 103 14.96 6.64 -5.43
N VAL A 104 14.67 6.00 -6.56
CA VAL A 104 13.36 5.45 -6.89
C VAL A 104 13.32 3.95 -6.61
N GLU A 105 12.30 3.49 -5.87
CA GLU A 105 12.08 2.07 -5.59
C GLU A 105 11.34 1.37 -6.73
N TYR A 106 11.60 0.08 -6.93
CA TYR A 106 10.95 -0.72 -7.96
C TYR A 106 9.78 -1.53 -7.40
N PRO A 107 8.72 -1.78 -8.23
CA PRO A 107 7.68 -2.73 -7.90
C PRO A 107 8.26 -4.09 -7.53
N GLY A 108 7.81 -4.66 -6.43
CA GLY A 108 8.32 -5.92 -5.90
C GLY A 108 9.51 -5.79 -4.94
N TYR A 109 10.12 -4.60 -4.79
CA TYR A 109 11.29 -4.39 -3.94
C TYR A 109 10.90 -3.72 -2.61
N SER A 110 11.57 -4.06 -1.52
CA SER A 110 11.40 -3.52 -0.15
C SER A 110 9.93 -3.24 0.23
N ILE A 111 9.60 -2.03 0.65
CA ILE A 111 8.23 -1.62 1.00
C ILE A 111 7.27 -1.51 -0.20
N TYR A 112 7.73 -1.74 -1.43
CA TYR A 112 6.91 -1.79 -2.64
C TYR A 112 6.59 -3.24 -3.08
N SER A 113 6.62 -4.17 -2.14
CA SER A 113 6.72 -5.61 -2.35
C SER A 113 5.41 -6.37 -2.63
N TYR A 114 4.25 -5.71 -2.88
CA TYR A 114 2.97 -6.43 -3.04
C TYR A 114 2.77 -7.07 -4.40
N LYS A 115 3.54 -6.69 -5.40
CA LYS A 115 3.44 -7.23 -6.75
C LYS A 115 4.70 -7.96 -7.11
N ASN A 116 4.55 -8.94 -8.00
CA ASN A 116 5.71 -9.44 -8.70
C ASN A 116 6.37 -8.27 -9.46
N PRO A 117 7.69 -8.21 -9.49
CA PRO A 117 8.39 -7.21 -10.28
C PRO A 117 7.90 -7.22 -11.72
N ASP A 118 7.52 -6.05 -12.24
CA ASP A 118 7.01 -5.89 -13.60
C ASP A 118 7.83 -4.84 -14.35
N SER A 119 8.42 -5.22 -15.46
CA SER A 119 9.31 -4.37 -16.25
C SER A 119 8.61 -3.15 -16.84
N ASN A 120 7.36 -3.28 -17.29
CA ASN A 120 6.61 -2.17 -17.86
C ASN A 120 6.24 -1.16 -16.77
N MET A 121 5.91 -1.65 -15.57
CA MET A 121 5.64 -0.79 -14.42
C MET A 121 6.90 -0.06 -13.96
N ILE A 122 8.06 -0.71 -13.95
CA ILE A 122 9.35 -0.07 -13.64
C ILE A 122 9.59 1.11 -14.59
N LEU A 123 9.41 0.90 -15.89
CA LEU A 123 9.61 1.94 -16.91
C LEU A 123 8.57 3.08 -16.80
N SER A 124 7.30 2.74 -16.58
CA SER A 124 6.23 3.76 -16.42
C SER A 124 6.39 4.58 -15.14
N ASN A 125 6.81 3.96 -14.04
CA ASN A 125 7.08 4.66 -12.79
C ASN A 125 8.19 5.70 -12.94
N ALA A 126 9.22 5.43 -13.75
CA ALA A 126 10.27 6.40 -14.02
C ALA A 126 9.72 7.70 -14.63
N LEU A 127 8.76 7.62 -15.55
CA LEU A 127 8.10 8.79 -16.13
C LEU A 127 7.25 9.54 -15.10
N ILE A 128 6.48 8.81 -14.28
CA ILE A 128 5.64 9.39 -13.24
C ILE A 128 6.48 10.19 -12.25
N VAL A 129 7.60 9.63 -11.78
CA VAL A 129 8.49 10.32 -10.84
C VAL A 129 9.11 11.57 -11.45
N TYR A 130 9.54 11.51 -12.72
CA TYR A 130 10.07 12.68 -13.43
C TYR A 130 9.03 13.81 -13.55
N ASP A 131 7.83 13.47 -14.00
CA ASP A 131 6.75 14.45 -14.16
C ASP A 131 6.29 15.00 -12.80
N TRP A 132 6.32 14.17 -11.74
CA TRP A 132 6.03 14.61 -10.38
C TRP A 132 7.06 15.66 -9.88
N ILE A 133 8.36 15.48 -10.14
CA ILE A 133 9.38 16.46 -9.79
C ILE A 133 9.08 17.80 -10.47
N LYS A 134 8.76 17.78 -11.77
CA LYS A 134 8.40 18.99 -12.51
C LYS A 134 7.21 19.71 -11.90
N ASN A 135 6.18 18.96 -11.55
CA ASN A 135 4.94 19.54 -11.02
C ASN A 135 5.10 19.97 -9.55
N ARG A 136 5.69 19.11 -8.69
CA ARG A 136 5.77 19.35 -7.24
C ARG A 136 6.79 20.40 -6.87
N PHE A 137 7.93 20.43 -7.59
CA PHE A 137 9.03 21.35 -7.34
C PHE A 137 9.13 22.46 -8.40
N GLN A 138 8.15 22.56 -9.31
CA GLN A 138 8.17 23.52 -10.42
C GLN A 138 9.52 23.52 -11.18
N ALA A 139 10.17 22.35 -11.20
CA ALA A 139 11.47 22.17 -11.83
C ALA A 139 11.32 22.08 -13.35
N SER A 140 12.18 22.77 -14.08
CA SER A 140 12.28 22.65 -15.53
C SER A 140 13.21 21.50 -15.94
N ASP A 141 13.11 21.06 -17.18
CA ASP A 141 13.92 19.95 -17.70
C ASP A 141 15.44 20.20 -17.57
N ASP A 142 15.87 21.47 -17.64
CA ASP A 142 17.27 21.89 -17.46
C ASP A 142 17.78 21.83 -16.01
N GLN A 143 16.92 21.49 -15.05
CA GLN A 143 17.27 21.28 -13.65
C GLN A 143 17.29 19.80 -13.26
N ILE A 144 16.83 18.89 -14.13
CA ILE A 144 16.66 17.47 -13.79
C ILE A 144 17.70 16.62 -14.51
N PHE A 145 18.52 15.93 -13.74
CA PHE A 145 19.51 14.96 -14.17
C PHE A 145 18.96 13.54 -13.93
N VAL A 146 19.37 12.60 -14.75
CA VAL A 146 18.96 11.21 -14.63
C VAL A 146 20.19 10.32 -14.56
N CYS A 147 20.24 9.43 -13.58
CA CYS A 147 21.31 8.48 -13.39
C CYS A 147 20.74 7.07 -13.22
N GLY A 148 21.33 6.08 -13.87
CA GLY A 148 20.97 4.67 -13.71
C GLY A 148 22.19 3.78 -13.60
N ARG A 149 22.10 2.75 -12.73
CA ARG A 149 23.15 1.74 -12.57
C ARG A 149 22.60 0.37 -12.95
N SER A 150 23.35 -0.40 -13.76
CA SER A 150 22.98 -1.77 -14.12
C SER A 150 21.54 -1.83 -14.65
N LEU A 151 20.61 -2.57 -14.01
CA LEU A 151 19.18 -2.59 -14.34
C LEU A 151 18.60 -1.17 -14.49
N GLY A 152 18.96 -0.26 -13.60
CA GLY A 152 18.47 1.13 -13.60
C GLY A 152 18.83 1.92 -14.85
N THR A 153 19.85 1.50 -15.62
CA THR A 153 20.18 2.14 -16.90
C THR A 153 19.06 2.01 -17.93
N ALA A 154 18.29 0.92 -17.90
CA ALA A 154 17.14 0.74 -18.78
C ALA A 154 16.02 1.75 -18.47
N SER A 155 15.74 1.98 -17.19
CA SER A 155 14.76 3.00 -16.76
C SER A 155 15.24 4.41 -17.14
N ALA A 156 16.51 4.71 -16.90
CA ALA A 156 17.13 6.00 -17.22
C ALA A 156 17.10 6.30 -18.73
N ILE A 157 17.43 5.31 -19.57
CA ILE A 157 17.40 5.40 -21.03
C ILE A 157 15.96 5.58 -21.53
N TYR A 158 15.04 4.74 -21.05
CA TYR A 158 13.62 4.83 -21.45
C TYR A 158 13.04 6.20 -21.10
N LEU A 159 13.24 6.67 -19.88
CA LEU A 159 12.81 8.00 -19.44
C LEU A 159 13.38 9.09 -20.34
N SER A 160 14.69 9.09 -20.55
CA SER A 160 15.39 10.12 -21.34
C SER A 160 15.00 10.11 -22.82
N SER A 161 14.51 8.97 -23.34
CA SER A 161 13.92 8.89 -24.70
C SER A 161 12.53 9.52 -24.81
N LYS A 162 11.83 9.74 -23.69
CA LYS A 162 10.45 10.28 -23.59
C LYS A 162 10.41 11.67 -22.97
N ARG A 163 11.47 12.07 -22.28
CA ARG A 163 11.64 13.36 -21.59
C ARG A 163 13.01 13.93 -21.98
N LYS A 164 13.25 15.19 -21.66
CA LYS A 164 14.50 15.88 -22.01
C LYS A 164 15.25 16.31 -20.74
N PRO A 165 15.80 15.35 -19.95
CA PRO A 165 16.58 15.72 -18.78
C PRO A 165 17.82 16.52 -19.17
N ARG A 166 18.36 17.28 -18.22
CA ARG A 166 19.57 18.10 -18.41
C ARG A 166 20.78 17.26 -18.84
N ALA A 167 20.94 16.06 -18.26
CA ALA A 167 21.92 15.08 -18.68
C ALA A 167 21.51 13.67 -18.21
N LEU A 168 22.12 12.67 -18.85
CA LEU A 168 21.94 11.25 -18.55
C LEU A 168 23.27 10.61 -18.17
N PHE A 169 23.30 9.93 -17.02
CA PHE A 169 24.46 9.19 -16.52
C PHE A 169 24.16 7.70 -16.47
N LEU A 170 24.98 6.88 -17.09
CA LEU A 170 24.77 5.45 -17.25
C LEU A 170 25.97 4.69 -16.69
N ILE A 171 25.74 3.91 -15.61
CA ILE A 171 26.79 3.15 -14.93
C ILE A 171 26.56 1.66 -15.20
N SER A 172 27.52 0.97 -15.78
CA SER A 172 27.45 -0.45 -16.17
C SER A 172 26.23 -0.73 -17.05
N ALA A 173 26.06 0.06 -18.12
CA ALA A 173 24.91 -0.03 -19.03
C ALA A 173 24.96 -1.25 -19.94
N PHE A 174 23.76 -1.72 -20.33
CA PHE A 174 23.59 -2.84 -21.24
C PHE A 174 22.64 -2.53 -22.42
N THR A 175 22.82 -3.24 -23.53
CA THR A 175 22.02 -3.04 -24.75
C THR A 175 20.61 -3.63 -24.62
N SER A 176 20.48 -4.86 -24.09
CA SER A 176 19.23 -5.53 -23.71
C SER A 176 19.54 -6.75 -22.84
N LEU A 177 18.58 -7.23 -22.07
CA LEU A 177 18.73 -8.49 -21.32
C LEU A 177 19.00 -9.68 -22.25
N LYS A 178 18.37 -9.69 -23.43
CA LYS A 178 18.62 -10.74 -24.44
C LYS A 178 20.08 -10.75 -24.91
N ASN A 179 20.71 -9.59 -25.06
CA ASN A 179 22.10 -9.51 -25.48
C ASN A 179 23.05 -9.91 -24.36
N ILE A 180 22.76 -9.56 -23.10
CA ILE A 180 23.51 -10.12 -21.96
C ILE A 180 23.41 -11.65 -21.98
N GLY A 181 22.21 -12.22 -22.18
CA GLY A 181 22.04 -13.66 -22.28
C GLY A 181 22.84 -14.33 -23.41
N LYS A 182 23.11 -13.61 -24.53
CA LYS A 182 23.98 -14.11 -25.60
C LYS A 182 25.42 -14.26 -25.14
N ASP A 183 25.94 -13.33 -24.35
CA ASP A 183 27.29 -13.38 -23.80
C ASP A 183 27.51 -14.64 -22.94
N TYR A 184 26.42 -15.18 -22.37
CA TYR A 184 26.39 -16.39 -21.55
C TYR A 184 25.79 -17.62 -22.25
N GLN A 185 25.56 -17.55 -23.57
CA GLN A 185 24.94 -18.64 -24.37
C GLN A 185 23.53 -19.06 -23.91
N ALA A 186 22.80 -18.17 -23.23
CA ALA A 186 21.49 -18.41 -22.61
C ALA A 186 20.34 -17.61 -23.26
N SER A 187 20.51 -17.06 -24.44
CA SER A 187 19.58 -16.10 -25.06
C SER A 187 18.28 -16.70 -25.60
N PHE A 188 18.18 -18.03 -25.72
CA PHE A 188 17.09 -18.70 -26.44
C PHE A 188 15.71 -18.53 -25.77
N PHE A 189 15.67 -18.30 -24.46
CA PHE A 189 14.44 -18.19 -23.67
C PHE A 189 14.11 -16.76 -23.21
N MET A 190 14.80 -15.73 -23.75
CA MET A 190 14.68 -14.38 -23.23
C MET A 190 13.87 -13.47 -24.13
N GLU A 191 12.84 -12.88 -23.55
CA GLU A 191 12.12 -11.77 -24.17
C GLU A 191 13.02 -10.52 -24.29
N GLN A 192 12.72 -9.64 -25.26
CA GLN A 192 13.41 -8.35 -25.40
C GLN A 192 12.94 -7.34 -24.35
N ILE A 193 13.07 -7.71 -23.08
CA ILE A 193 12.78 -6.84 -21.95
C ILE A 193 13.96 -5.86 -21.76
N PHE A 194 13.67 -4.62 -21.37
CA PHE A 194 14.67 -3.57 -21.18
C PHE A 194 15.60 -3.38 -22.40
N ASN A 195 15.00 -3.18 -23.56
CA ASN A 195 15.75 -2.98 -24.80
C ASN A 195 16.26 -1.54 -24.91
N SER A 196 17.41 -1.26 -24.30
CA SER A 196 18.06 0.06 -24.32
C SER A 196 18.38 0.53 -25.74
N TYR A 197 18.79 -0.40 -26.62
CA TYR A 197 19.12 -0.10 -28.01
C TYR A 197 17.96 0.56 -28.77
N LYS A 198 16.71 0.14 -28.52
CA LYS A 198 15.52 0.69 -29.15
C LYS A 198 15.29 2.17 -28.86
N TYR A 199 15.75 2.64 -27.70
CA TYR A 199 15.45 3.98 -27.19
C TYR A 199 16.60 4.96 -27.27
N ILE A 200 17.84 4.46 -27.36
CA ILE A 200 19.07 5.23 -27.19
C ILE A 200 19.25 6.35 -28.22
N THR A 201 18.83 6.10 -29.47
CA THR A 201 18.95 7.05 -30.58
C THR A 201 17.97 8.22 -30.50
N ASN A 202 16.98 8.16 -29.61
CA ASN A 202 15.98 9.21 -29.39
C ASN A 202 16.35 10.17 -28.26
N ILE A 203 17.59 10.07 -27.71
CA ILE A 203 18.03 10.89 -26.58
C ILE A 203 18.88 12.04 -27.10
N ASN A 204 18.44 13.27 -26.81
CA ASN A 204 19.12 14.49 -27.21
C ASN A 204 19.91 15.15 -26.06
N SER A 205 19.76 14.66 -24.84
CA SER A 205 20.50 15.17 -23.66
C SER A 205 21.97 14.79 -23.73
N PRO A 206 22.90 15.55 -23.14
CA PRO A 206 24.26 15.12 -22.90
C PRO A 206 24.35 13.81 -22.11
N ILE A 207 25.24 12.89 -22.50
CA ILE A 207 25.32 11.55 -21.93
C ILE A 207 26.74 11.21 -21.49
N LEU A 208 26.87 10.69 -20.27
CA LEU A 208 28.09 10.06 -19.78
C LEU A 208 27.85 8.58 -19.49
N LEU A 209 28.63 7.71 -20.12
CA LEU A 209 28.71 6.30 -19.79
C LEU A 209 29.94 6.02 -18.92
N ILE A 210 29.76 5.24 -17.85
CA ILE A 210 30.84 4.77 -16.96
C ILE A 210 30.74 3.26 -16.88
N HIS A 211 31.86 2.55 -17.11
CA HIS A 211 31.88 1.09 -17.03
C HIS A 211 33.23 0.57 -16.55
N GLY A 212 33.21 -0.52 -15.83
CA GLY A 212 34.42 -1.22 -15.41
C GLY A 212 34.92 -2.20 -16.49
N GLU A 213 36.21 -2.16 -16.81
CA GLU A 213 36.81 -3.10 -17.76
C GLU A 213 36.74 -4.55 -17.20
N LYS A 214 36.84 -4.68 -15.87
CA LYS A 214 36.77 -5.98 -15.17
C LYS A 214 35.33 -6.40 -14.80
N ASP A 215 34.31 -5.74 -15.35
CA ASP A 215 32.92 -6.15 -15.15
C ASP A 215 32.65 -7.49 -15.85
N THR A 216 32.57 -8.55 -15.04
CA THR A 216 32.28 -9.92 -15.51
C THR A 216 30.79 -10.22 -15.57
N LEU A 217 29.93 -9.32 -15.04
CA LEU A 217 28.49 -9.49 -15.04
C LEU A 217 27.85 -8.90 -16.29
N ILE A 218 28.21 -7.67 -16.62
CA ILE A 218 27.83 -6.98 -17.86
C ILE A 218 29.11 -6.54 -18.56
N ASN A 219 29.41 -7.16 -19.68
CA ASN A 219 30.64 -6.83 -20.40
C ASN A 219 30.64 -5.34 -20.83
N TYR A 220 31.72 -4.61 -20.57
CA TYR A 220 31.84 -3.19 -20.90
C TYR A 220 31.64 -2.88 -22.39
N LYS A 221 31.78 -3.86 -23.27
CA LYS A 221 31.49 -3.74 -24.71
C LYS A 221 30.04 -3.32 -24.97
N HIS A 222 29.09 -3.62 -24.06
CA HIS A 222 27.72 -3.10 -24.15
C HIS A 222 27.71 -1.56 -24.09
N SER A 223 28.45 -0.96 -23.16
CA SER A 223 28.57 0.50 -23.07
C SER A 223 29.32 1.09 -24.26
N LEU A 224 30.37 0.44 -24.75
CA LEU A 224 31.06 0.87 -25.97
C LEU A 224 30.12 0.88 -27.19
N TYR A 225 29.31 -0.16 -27.33
CA TYR A 225 28.33 -0.24 -28.42
C TYR A 225 27.28 0.89 -28.30
N LEU A 226 26.72 1.08 -27.11
CA LEU A 226 25.76 2.19 -26.87
C LEU A 226 26.40 3.55 -27.16
N TYR A 227 27.64 3.76 -26.71
CA TYR A 227 28.39 4.98 -27.00
C TYR A 227 28.53 5.23 -28.51
N GLN A 228 28.90 4.22 -29.28
CA GLN A 228 29.03 4.33 -30.72
C GLN A 228 27.71 4.69 -31.41
N GLU A 229 26.60 4.08 -30.98
CA GLU A 229 25.28 4.38 -31.55
C GLU A 229 24.79 5.78 -31.17
N MET A 230 24.96 6.20 -29.91
CA MET A 230 24.59 7.54 -29.46
C MET A 230 25.39 8.63 -30.15
N ASN A 231 26.69 8.41 -30.36
CA ASN A 231 27.59 9.41 -30.96
C ASN A 231 27.30 9.66 -32.46
N LYS A 232 26.48 8.81 -33.11
CA LYS A 232 25.98 9.07 -34.47
C LYS A 232 24.94 10.17 -34.54
N THR A 233 24.19 10.37 -33.46
CA THR A 233 23.04 11.28 -33.41
C THR A 233 23.17 12.42 -32.39
N ASN A 234 24.08 12.27 -31.42
CA ASN A 234 24.27 13.23 -30.34
C ASN A 234 25.76 13.63 -30.22
N THR A 235 26.02 14.91 -30.15
CA THR A 235 27.38 15.46 -30.11
C THR A 235 27.98 15.54 -28.71
N SER A 236 27.21 15.31 -27.66
CA SER A 236 27.62 15.46 -26.26
C SER A 236 27.59 14.13 -25.53
N VAL A 237 28.34 13.14 -26.05
CA VAL A 237 28.44 11.79 -25.44
C VAL A 237 29.87 11.51 -25.05
N ASP A 238 30.13 11.25 -23.79
CA ASP A 238 31.43 10.81 -23.25
C ASP A 238 31.30 9.38 -22.72
N ILE A 239 32.43 8.65 -22.73
CA ILE A 239 32.54 7.35 -22.09
C ILE A 239 33.81 7.28 -21.23
N LYS A 240 33.69 6.73 -20.04
CA LYS A 240 34.78 6.43 -19.12
C LYS A 240 34.81 4.91 -18.86
N ILE A 241 35.90 4.27 -19.31
CA ILE A 241 36.19 2.88 -18.95
C ILE A 241 37.23 2.88 -17.85
N ASN A 242 36.93 2.26 -16.71
CA ASN A 242 37.80 2.17 -15.54
C ASN A 242 38.44 0.77 -15.50
N GLU A 243 39.78 0.69 -15.61
CA GLU A 243 40.55 -0.56 -15.72
C GLU A 243 40.37 -1.50 -14.53
N ASN A 244 40.18 -0.96 -13.32
CA ASN A 244 40.10 -1.77 -12.09
C ASN A 244 38.68 -1.94 -11.57
N MET A 245 37.70 -1.25 -12.11
CA MET A 245 36.30 -1.33 -11.69
C MET A 245 35.67 -2.66 -12.15
N THR A 246 35.00 -3.34 -11.23
CA THR A 246 34.11 -4.48 -11.53
C THR A 246 32.65 -4.04 -11.48
N HIS A 247 31.69 -4.97 -11.60
CA HIS A 247 30.27 -4.65 -11.48
C HIS A 247 29.89 -4.10 -10.10
N ASN A 248 30.46 -4.64 -9.03
CA ASN A 248 30.10 -4.33 -7.64
C ASN A 248 31.26 -3.77 -6.79
N ASP A 249 32.49 -3.86 -7.28
CA ASP A 249 33.67 -3.36 -6.57
C ASP A 249 34.23 -2.15 -7.30
N PHE A 250 33.97 -0.95 -6.71
CA PHE A 250 34.37 0.36 -7.21
C PHE A 250 34.30 1.41 -6.10
N SER A 251 35.05 2.47 -6.24
CA SER A 251 34.93 3.68 -5.42
C SER A 251 33.76 4.53 -5.92
N LEU A 252 32.69 4.67 -5.11
CA LEU A 252 31.56 5.52 -5.48
C LEU A 252 32.02 6.96 -5.78
N LYS A 253 32.96 7.48 -4.97
CA LYS A 253 33.51 8.83 -5.14
C LYS A 253 34.35 8.95 -6.39
N ASP A 254 35.39 8.10 -6.52
CA ASP A 254 36.45 8.31 -7.53
C ASP A 254 36.04 7.76 -8.90
N ASP A 255 35.36 6.60 -8.94
CA ASP A 255 35.00 5.96 -10.19
C ASP A 255 33.67 6.47 -10.77
N ILE A 256 32.77 7.03 -9.94
CA ILE A 256 31.42 7.42 -10.35
C ILE A 256 31.19 8.92 -10.17
N ILE A 257 31.31 9.47 -8.94
CA ILE A 257 30.91 10.84 -8.64
C ILE A 257 31.81 11.86 -9.28
N LEU A 258 33.13 11.69 -9.18
CA LEU A 258 34.08 12.61 -9.79
C LEU A 258 33.99 12.67 -11.32
N PRO A 259 33.89 11.55 -12.06
CA PRO A 259 33.59 11.58 -13.49
C PRO A 259 32.30 12.33 -13.84
N ILE A 260 31.18 12.10 -13.08
CA ILE A 260 29.93 12.83 -13.27
C ILE A 260 30.11 14.33 -13.04
N LYS A 261 30.80 14.72 -11.96
CA LYS A 261 31.10 16.12 -11.66
C LYS A 261 31.90 16.78 -12.77
N ASN A 262 32.97 16.14 -13.23
CA ASN A 262 33.81 16.63 -14.32
C ASN A 262 33.02 16.80 -15.63
N PHE A 263 32.10 15.89 -15.91
CA PHE A 263 31.22 15.98 -17.07
C PHE A 263 30.25 17.17 -16.96
N ILE A 264 29.62 17.35 -15.77
CA ILE A 264 28.75 18.50 -15.50
C ILE A 264 29.50 19.82 -15.70
N ASP A 265 30.71 19.91 -15.19
CA ASP A 265 31.55 21.12 -15.30
C ASP A 265 32.02 21.34 -16.73
N LYS A 266 32.46 20.29 -17.44
CA LYS A 266 32.89 20.34 -18.85
C LYS A 266 31.80 20.93 -19.76
N TYR A 267 30.57 20.48 -19.60
CA TYR A 267 29.44 20.88 -20.44
C TYR A 267 28.61 22.04 -19.84
N LYS A 268 29.03 22.62 -18.69
CA LYS A 268 28.37 23.74 -17.99
C LYS A 268 26.89 23.46 -17.75
N LEU A 269 26.60 22.30 -17.17
CA LEU A 269 25.21 21.79 -17.06
C LEU A 269 24.45 22.28 -15.82
N ARG A 270 25.10 22.98 -14.87
CA ARG A 270 24.41 23.48 -13.67
C ARG A 270 23.39 24.55 -14.03
N SER A 271 22.19 24.46 -13.47
CA SER A 271 21.20 25.51 -13.57
C SER A 271 21.44 26.57 -12.49
N ASN A 272 21.30 27.83 -12.86
CA ASN A 272 21.40 28.98 -11.97
C ASN A 272 20.04 29.51 -11.51
N LYS A 273 18.96 28.72 -11.66
CA LYS A 273 17.62 29.11 -11.21
C LYS A 273 17.55 29.15 -9.69
N SER A 274 16.69 30.01 -9.16
CA SER A 274 16.46 30.10 -7.73
C SER A 274 15.86 28.82 -7.15
N ASN A 275 16.22 28.51 -5.91
CA ASN A 275 15.65 27.39 -5.15
C ASN A 275 14.20 27.67 -4.76
N ILE A 276 13.41 26.62 -4.68
CA ILE A 276 12.10 26.66 -4.00
C ILE A 276 12.34 26.44 -2.51
N ASN A 277 11.97 27.44 -1.72
CA ASN A 277 11.95 27.31 -0.26
C ASN A 277 10.62 26.67 0.16
N PHE A 278 10.70 25.52 0.79
CA PHE A 278 9.55 24.86 1.42
C PHE A 278 9.36 25.36 2.84
N SER A 279 8.14 25.69 3.20
CA SER A 279 7.72 25.85 4.58
C SER A 279 7.84 24.52 5.34
N GLU A 280 7.88 24.57 6.65
CA GLU A 280 7.91 23.36 7.50
C GLU A 280 6.67 22.48 7.26
N ASN A 281 5.50 23.08 7.09
CA ASN A 281 4.26 22.37 6.80
C ASN A 281 4.31 21.63 5.46
N GLU A 282 4.85 22.24 4.41
CA GLU A 282 5.02 21.59 3.10
C GLU A 282 6.02 20.43 3.15
N LEU A 283 7.06 20.52 3.98
CA LEU A 283 7.99 19.42 4.22
C LEU A 283 7.34 18.29 5.01
N ASN A 284 6.55 18.60 6.03
CA ASN A 284 5.82 17.62 6.81
C ASN A 284 4.83 16.85 5.93
N GLU A 285 4.08 17.53 5.06
CA GLU A 285 3.19 16.87 4.09
C GLU A 285 3.96 16.04 3.04
N LEU A 286 5.15 16.49 2.61
CA LEU A 286 6.00 15.78 1.66
C LEU A 286 6.48 14.44 2.22
N TYR A 287 6.83 14.38 3.51
CA TYR A 287 7.35 13.19 4.18
C TYR A 287 6.25 12.37 4.87
N LYS A 288 5.00 12.75 4.74
CA LYS A 288 3.87 12.05 5.36
C LYS A 288 3.67 10.67 4.72
N MET A 289 3.69 9.66 5.56
CA MET A 289 3.44 8.29 5.11
C MET A 289 1.94 8.07 4.86
N PRO A 290 1.56 7.54 3.67
CA PRO A 290 0.16 7.18 3.40
C PRO A 290 -0.35 6.11 4.37
N GLN A 291 -1.61 6.22 4.80
CA GLN A 291 -2.22 5.29 5.76
C GLN A 291 -2.22 3.83 5.27
N SER A 292 -2.37 3.60 3.97
CA SER A 292 -2.29 2.26 3.39
C SER A 292 -0.89 1.63 3.53
N ILE A 293 0.16 2.43 3.37
CA ILE A 293 1.56 1.99 3.58
C ILE A 293 1.82 1.71 5.06
N LEU A 294 1.36 2.62 5.94
CA LEU A 294 1.50 2.43 7.39
C LEU A 294 0.87 1.12 7.85
N LYS A 295 -0.38 0.87 7.46
CA LYS A 295 -1.10 -0.38 7.76
C LYS A 295 -0.34 -1.62 7.26
N MET A 296 0.24 -1.55 6.07
CA MET A 296 1.05 -2.63 5.52
C MET A 296 2.31 -2.89 6.36
N ILE A 297 3.05 -1.85 6.74
CA ILE A 297 4.21 -1.99 7.62
C ILE A 297 3.79 -2.60 8.96
N GLU A 298 2.69 -2.13 9.54
CA GLU A 298 2.11 -2.69 10.76
C GLU A 298 1.79 -4.18 10.62
N SER A 299 1.22 -4.60 9.49
CA SER A 299 0.93 -6.02 9.24
C SER A 299 2.18 -6.89 9.22
N LYS A 300 3.27 -6.39 8.63
CA LYS A 300 4.57 -7.10 8.60
C LYS A 300 5.24 -7.18 9.97
N LEU A 301 4.97 -6.22 10.84
CA LEU A 301 5.46 -6.19 12.21
C LEU A 301 4.58 -6.98 13.18
N PHE A 302 3.33 -7.23 12.82
CA PHE A 302 2.38 -7.97 13.63
C PHE A 302 2.83 -9.42 13.88
N ASP A 303 2.65 -9.90 15.10
CA ASP A 303 2.84 -11.30 15.48
C ASP A 303 1.86 -11.65 16.59
N ILE A 304 0.82 -12.37 16.24
CA ILE A 304 -0.27 -12.76 17.12
C ILE A 304 0.20 -13.49 18.39
N ASN A 305 1.31 -14.22 18.32
CA ASN A 305 1.80 -15.02 19.45
C ASN A 305 2.37 -14.19 20.61
N ASN A 306 2.80 -12.96 20.32
CA ASN A 306 3.46 -12.09 21.31
C ASN A 306 2.49 -11.25 22.15
N PHE A 307 1.18 -11.33 21.91
CA PHE A 307 0.20 -10.52 22.62
C PHE A 307 -0.16 -11.09 23.98
N LYS A 308 -0.25 -10.22 25.00
CA LYS A 308 -0.73 -10.52 26.34
C LYS A 308 -1.84 -9.55 26.73
N LEU A 309 -2.80 -10.02 27.50
CA LEU A 309 -3.86 -9.17 28.05
C LEU A 309 -3.24 -8.09 28.93
N SER A 310 -3.51 -6.83 28.64
CA SER A 310 -2.99 -5.67 29.37
C SER A 310 -4.08 -4.93 30.15
N LYS A 311 -5.30 -4.90 29.66
CA LYS A 311 -6.43 -4.21 30.29
C LYS A 311 -7.76 -4.88 29.92
N THR A 312 -8.69 -4.92 30.86
CA THR A 312 -10.08 -5.30 30.65
C THR A 312 -10.98 -4.14 31.06
N ILE A 313 -11.95 -3.81 30.25
CA ILE A 313 -12.96 -2.78 30.50
C ILE A 313 -14.31 -3.48 30.56
N GLU A 314 -14.89 -3.54 31.76
CA GLU A 314 -16.21 -4.15 31.98
C GLU A 314 -17.29 -3.33 31.31
N ILE A 315 -18.11 -3.98 30.50
CA ILE A 315 -19.30 -3.39 29.84
C ILE A 315 -20.48 -4.32 30.08
N LYS A 316 -21.60 -3.76 30.46
CA LYS A 316 -22.85 -4.51 30.58
C LYS A 316 -23.48 -4.63 29.21
N ASN A 317 -23.82 -5.85 28.79
CA ASN A 317 -24.46 -6.25 27.54
C ASN A 317 -23.53 -6.41 26.31
N ALA A 318 -24.01 -7.08 25.30
CA ALA A 318 -23.27 -7.44 24.09
C ALA A 318 -22.84 -6.23 23.25
N ILE A 319 -21.62 -6.28 22.74
CA ILE A 319 -21.07 -5.27 21.84
C ILE A 319 -21.03 -5.86 20.43
N PHE A 320 -21.77 -5.25 19.50
CA PHE A 320 -21.97 -5.83 18.18
C PHE A 320 -21.13 -5.15 17.08
N PHE A 321 -20.90 -3.85 17.17
CA PHE A 321 -20.23 -3.09 16.11
C PHE A 321 -19.09 -2.26 16.66
N VAL A 322 -17.98 -2.21 15.91
CA VAL A 322 -16.80 -1.43 16.24
C VAL A 322 -16.42 -0.59 15.03
N LYS A 323 -16.35 0.71 15.22
CA LYS A 323 -15.77 1.65 14.26
C LYS A 323 -14.79 2.55 14.99
N SER A 324 -13.82 3.09 14.29
CA SER A 324 -12.84 3.99 14.89
C SER A 324 -12.35 5.03 13.91
N ASN A 325 -11.94 6.15 14.46
CA ASN A 325 -11.03 7.10 13.83
C ASN A 325 -9.70 7.13 14.60
N ASN A 326 -8.84 8.11 14.35
CA ASN A 326 -7.52 8.21 14.98
C ASN A 326 -7.54 8.38 16.52
N ASN A 327 -8.63 8.87 17.10
CA ASN A 327 -8.71 9.22 18.51
C ASN A 327 -9.79 8.47 19.28
N ILE A 328 -10.86 8.05 18.62
CA ILE A 328 -12.06 7.49 19.23
C ILE A 328 -12.37 6.13 18.66
N ILE A 329 -12.78 5.19 19.50
CA ILE A 329 -13.41 3.93 19.12
C ILE A 329 -14.87 3.94 19.56
N ILE A 330 -15.77 3.53 18.66
CA ILE A 330 -17.21 3.58 18.85
C ILE A 330 -17.75 2.15 18.88
N PHE A 331 -18.58 1.86 19.86
CA PHE A 331 -19.26 0.58 20.01
C PHE A 331 -20.76 0.76 20.03
N SER A 332 -21.52 -0.18 19.48
CA SER A 332 -22.95 -0.25 19.72
C SER A 332 -23.27 -1.32 20.77
N ASN A 333 -24.24 -1.01 21.61
CA ASN A 333 -24.71 -1.87 22.69
C ASN A 333 -26.24 -1.74 22.80
N GLY A 334 -26.97 -2.59 22.10
CA GLY A 334 -28.41 -2.48 22.00
C GLY A 334 -28.84 -1.15 21.38
N SER A 335 -29.49 -0.29 22.15
CA SER A 335 -29.89 1.08 21.74
C SER A 335 -28.84 2.15 21.99
N LYS A 336 -27.67 1.79 22.52
CA LYS A 336 -26.64 2.75 22.93
C LYS A 336 -25.45 2.75 22.00
N ILE A 337 -24.86 3.93 21.78
CA ILE A 337 -23.57 4.14 21.14
C ILE A 337 -22.59 4.63 22.20
N LEU A 338 -21.53 3.90 22.43
CA LEU A 338 -20.51 4.20 23.44
C LEU A 338 -19.22 4.63 22.74
N MET A 339 -18.66 5.78 23.15
CA MET A 339 -17.45 6.36 22.57
C MET A 339 -16.30 6.34 23.58
N TYR A 340 -15.19 5.69 23.23
CA TYR A 340 -14.02 5.57 24.09
C TYR A 340 -12.80 6.21 23.44
N ASN A 341 -12.01 6.90 24.26
CA ASN A 341 -10.73 7.44 23.86
C ASN A 341 -9.71 6.30 23.60
N LEU A 342 -9.06 6.33 22.44
CA LEU A 342 -8.07 5.30 22.08
C LEU A 342 -6.74 5.42 22.87
N LYS A 343 -6.42 6.54 23.53
CA LYS A 343 -5.17 6.70 24.29
C LYS A 343 -5.27 6.06 25.68
N ASN A 344 -6.31 6.38 26.44
CA ASN A 344 -6.47 5.99 27.83
C ASN A 344 -7.60 4.98 28.06
N TYR A 345 -8.43 4.73 27.05
CA TYR A 345 -9.59 3.84 27.08
C TYR A 345 -10.65 4.27 28.12
N SER A 346 -10.82 5.60 28.32
CA SER A 346 -11.94 6.16 29.06
C SER A 346 -13.17 6.31 28.18
N LEU A 347 -14.35 6.15 28.76
CA LEU A 347 -15.61 6.55 28.13
C LEU A 347 -15.60 8.06 28.00
N GLU A 348 -15.76 8.59 26.80
CA GLU A 348 -15.85 10.03 26.51
C GLU A 348 -17.29 10.47 26.37
N ASP A 349 -18.13 9.64 25.74
CA ASP A 349 -19.51 10.00 25.46
C ASP A 349 -20.42 8.78 25.25
N GLU A 350 -21.73 8.97 25.42
CA GLU A 350 -22.77 7.96 25.23
C GLU A 350 -24.01 8.56 24.57
N ILE A 351 -24.48 7.97 23.48
CA ILE A 351 -25.77 8.32 22.85
C ILE A 351 -26.75 7.17 23.07
N ASP A 352 -27.89 7.43 23.70
CA ASP A 352 -28.96 6.44 23.89
C ASP A 352 -30.13 6.75 22.96
N ILE A 353 -30.19 6.08 21.80
CA ILE A 353 -31.30 6.22 20.86
C ILE A 353 -32.62 5.68 21.41
N GLY A 354 -32.59 4.77 22.38
CA GLY A 354 -33.78 4.19 23.01
C GLY A 354 -34.64 5.21 23.75
N LYS A 355 -34.08 6.35 24.18
CA LYS A 355 -34.85 7.46 24.76
C LYS A 355 -35.88 8.04 23.78
N LYS A 356 -35.53 8.13 22.49
CA LYS A 356 -36.38 8.71 21.44
C LYS A 356 -37.04 7.65 20.56
N TYR A 357 -36.39 6.50 20.37
CA TYR A 357 -36.84 5.37 19.55
C TYR A 357 -36.97 4.12 20.41
N PRO A 358 -38.06 3.96 21.16
CA PRO A 358 -38.25 2.84 22.08
C PRO A 358 -38.20 1.49 21.34
N ASN A 359 -37.49 0.52 21.92
CA ASN A 359 -37.25 -0.83 21.38
C ASN A 359 -36.35 -0.91 20.11
N ALA A 360 -35.83 0.19 19.60
CA ALA A 360 -34.89 0.13 18.50
C ALA A 360 -33.54 -0.48 18.94
N VAL A 361 -33.04 -1.42 18.14
CA VAL A 361 -31.71 -2.02 18.32
C VAL A 361 -30.82 -1.63 17.14
N ILE A 362 -29.60 -1.21 17.43
CA ILE A 362 -28.64 -0.80 16.41
C ILE A 362 -28.10 -2.04 15.68
N ASN A 363 -28.45 -2.21 14.43
CA ASN A 363 -28.03 -3.30 13.56
C ASN A 363 -26.84 -2.95 12.67
N SER A 364 -26.55 -1.67 12.49
CA SER A 364 -25.41 -1.22 11.71
C SER A 364 -24.92 0.13 12.21
N LEU A 365 -23.60 0.34 12.15
CA LEU A 365 -22.94 1.57 12.59
C LEU A 365 -21.89 1.98 11.56
N TYR A 366 -21.89 3.24 11.19
CA TYR A 366 -20.91 3.83 10.30
C TYR A 366 -20.43 5.18 10.84
N LEU A 367 -19.15 5.46 10.71
CA LEU A 367 -18.51 6.73 11.04
C LEU A 367 -17.93 7.33 9.76
N ASN A 368 -18.40 8.52 9.38
CA ASN A 368 -17.91 9.19 8.19
C ASN A 368 -16.63 10.02 8.45
N ASN A 369 -16.06 10.60 7.39
CA ASN A 369 -14.84 11.41 7.49
C ASN A 369 -15.05 12.72 8.30
N ASN A 370 -16.28 13.23 8.37
CA ASN A 370 -16.65 14.42 9.14
C ASN A 370 -16.95 14.10 10.62
N GLN A 371 -16.67 12.87 11.05
CA GLN A 371 -16.96 12.34 12.38
C GLN A 371 -18.46 12.22 12.71
N ASN A 372 -19.35 12.31 11.72
CA ASN A 372 -20.77 12.03 11.92
C ASN A 372 -20.99 10.52 12.14
N ILE A 373 -21.80 10.19 13.12
CA ILE A 373 -22.18 8.83 13.46
C ILE A 373 -23.49 8.50 12.77
N ILE A 374 -23.52 7.44 11.99
CA ILE A 374 -24.68 6.98 11.26
C ILE A 374 -25.04 5.59 11.78
N CYS A 375 -26.22 5.44 12.35
CA CYS A 375 -26.71 4.16 12.80
C CYS A 375 -27.96 3.71 12.06
N GLY A 376 -28.04 2.41 11.77
CA GLY A 376 -29.22 1.75 11.25
C GLY A 376 -29.82 0.85 12.32
N THR A 377 -31.15 0.79 12.38
CA THR A 377 -31.87 0.01 13.37
C THR A 377 -32.60 -1.19 12.76
N ASP A 378 -32.96 -2.15 13.61
CA ASP A 378 -33.82 -3.31 13.26
C ASP A 378 -35.25 -2.89 12.88
N LEU A 379 -35.71 -1.73 13.37
CA LEU A 379 -37.00 -1.14 13.02
C LEU A 379 -36.98 -0.43 11.65
N GLY A 380 -35.79 -0.29 11.04
CA GLY A 380 -35.63 0.32 9.72
C GLY A 380 -35.44 1.83 9.76
N ASP A 381 -34.81 2.36 10.79
CA ASP A 381 -34.47 3.78 10.88
C ASP A 381 -32.99 3.99 10.64
N ILE A 382 -32.64 5.01 9.85
CA ILE A 382 -31.32 5.60 9.78
C ILE A 382 -31.34 6.90 10.60
N ILE A 383 -30.44 6.98 11.59
CA ILE A 383 -30.30 8.13 12.45
C ILE A 383 -28.86 8.65 12.31
N VAL A 384 -28.74 9.94 12.09
CA VAL A 384 -27.44 10.62 11.87
C VAL A 384 -27.19 11.59 12.99
N PHE A 385 -26.04 11.45 13.64
CA PHE A 385 -25.57 12.33 14.70
C PHE A 385 -24.33 13.10 14.24
N GLU A 386 -24.30 14.40 14.58
CA GLU A 386 -23.16 15.28 14.36
C GLU A 386 -22.61 15.77 15.69
N LYS A 387 -21.28 15.87 15.77
CA LYS A 387 -20.61 16.40 16.95
C LYS A 387 -20.78 17.92 17.00
N VAL A 388 -21.23 18.45 18.12
CA VAL A 388 -21.32 19.92 18.34
C VAL A 388 -19.90 20.48 18.46
N PRO A 389 -19.53 21.54 17.73
CA PRO A 389 -18.24 22.21 17.88
C PRO A 389 -18.02 22.77 19.28
N GLU A 390 -16.82 22.66 19.84
CA GLU A 390 -16.50 23.15 21.20
C GLU A 390 -16.73 24.66 21.37
N LEU A 391 -16.60 25.46 20.29
CA LEU A 391 -16.84 26.92 20.31
C LEU A 391 -18.32 27.31 20.42
N GLU A 392 -19.24 26.40 20.07
CA GLU A 392 -20.69 26.64 20.20
C GLU A 392 -21.25 26.11 21.52
N GLN A 393 -20.49 25.34 22.29
CA GLN A 393 -20.87 24.83 23.61
C GLN A 393 -20.88 25.94 24.66
N ASP A 394 -20.04 26.99 24.51
CA ASP A 394 -19.98 28.13 25.43
C ASP A 394 -21.19 29.09 25.29
N ASP A 395 -21.90 29.05 24.15
CA ASP A 395 -23.10 29.91 23.90
C ASP A 395 -24.41 29.23 24.36
N PHE A 396 -24.37 27.96 24.73
CA PHE A 396 -25.53 27.17 25.19
C PHE A 396 -25.24 26.53 26.54
N GLU A 397 -25.39 27.27 27.61
CA GLU A 397 -25.19 26.80 29.00
C GLU A 397 -26.04 25.58 29.43
N ASP A 398 -26.98 25.11 28.57
CA ASP A 398 -27.91 24.01 28.84
C ASP A 398 -27.69 22.74 27.94
N LEU A 399 -26.66 22.67 27.05
CA LEU A 399 -26.44 21.49 26.23
C LEU A 399 -25.61 20.44 26.99
N GLU A 400 -26.28 19.44 27.57
CA GLU A 400 -25.66 18.23 28.15
C GLU A 400 -25.16 17.22 27.06
N GLU A 401 -25.46 17.44 25.76
CA GLU A 401 -25.20 16.48 24.69
C GLU A 401 -24.09 16.97 23.75
N THR A 402 -23.02 16.20 23.64
CA THR A 402 -21.87 16.42 22.72
C THR A 402 -22.22 16.09 21.27
N TYR A 403 -23.23 15.27 21.03
CA TYR A 403 -23.74 14.88 19.72
C TYR A 403 -25.22 15.18 19.60
N ILE A 404 -25.62 15.81 18.50
CA ILE A 404 -27.02 16.11 18.18
C ILE A 404 -27.49 15.29 16.99
N GLU A 405 -28.76 14.85 17.02
CA GLU A 405 -29.39 14.22 15.86
C GLU A 405 -29.69 15.28 14.81
N ILE A 406 -29.05 15.15 13.64
CA ILE A 406 -29.23 16.06 12.51
C ILE A 406 -30.20 15.54 11.45
N LYS A 407 -30.40 14.20 11.39
CA LYS A 407 -31.29 13.59 10.39
C LYS A 407 -31.83 12.25 10.84
N HIS A 408 -33.11 12.02 10.52
CA HIS A 408 -33.80 10.76 10.66
C HIS A 408 -34.44 10.36 9.32
N ILE A 409 -34.17 9.16 8.86
CA ILE A 409 -34.67 8.62 7.57
C ILE A 409 -35.33 7.26 7.84
N PRO A 410 -36.67 7.18 7.84
CA PRO A 410 -37.39 5.92 8.02
C PRO A 410 -37.43 5.14 6.70
N PHE A 411 -37.04 3.86 6.73
CA PHE A 411 -37.10 2.95 5.59
C PHE A 411 -38.28 2.01 5.62
N ASN A 412 -38.87 1.78 6.78
CA ASN A 412 -39.90 0.76 7.04
C ASN A 412 -39.43 -0.66 6.65
N GLU A 413 -38.13 -0.90 6.59
CA GLU A 413 -37.50 -2.18 6.26
C GLU A 413 -36.24 -2.34 7.12
N GLU A 414 -35.99 -3.53 7.65
CA GLU A 414 -34.81 -3.87 8.43
C GLU A 414 -33.52 -3.51 7.66
N ILE A 415 -32.61 -2.83 8.34
CA ILE A 415 -31.32 -2.42 7.79
C ILE A 415 -30.26 -3.47 8.16
N TYR A 416 -29.61 -4.05 7.17
CA TYR A 416 -28.58 -5.08 7.38
C TYR A 416 -27.19 -4.50 7.44
N LYS A 417 -26.88 -3.49 6.60
CA LYS A 417 -25.54 -2.89 6.58
C LYS A 417 -25.55 -1.47 6.04
N ILE A 418 -24.72 -0.63 6.65
CA ILE A 418 -24.35 0.70 6.16
C ILE A 418 -22.84 0.70 5.95
N ASP A 419 -22.39 1.13 4.78
CA ASP A 419 -20.95 1.29 4.50
C ASP A 419 -20.73 2.33 3.40
N LYS A 420 -19.50 2.85 3.30
CA LYS A 420 -19.13 3.76 2.21
C LYS A 420 -19.12 3.03 0.87
N PHE A 421 -19.61 3.70 -0.16
CA PHE A 421 -19.47 3.29 -1.55
C PHE A 421 -18.70 4.39 -2.31
N PHE A 422 -17.49 4.06 -2.69
CA PHE A 422 -16.57 5.01 -3.33
C PHE A 422 -17.10 5.50 -4.70
N PRO A 423 -16.89 6.77 -5.08
CA PRO A 423 -16.08 7.73 -4.32
C PRO A 423 -16.83 8.46 -3.22
N ASP A 424 -18.13 8.77 -3.36
CA ASP A 424 -18.80 9.81 -2.59
C ASP A 424 -20.22 9.41 -2.14
N PHE A 425 -20.53 8.11 -2.05
CA PHE A 425 -21.85 7.65 -1.65
C PHE A 425 -21.81 6.84 -0.35
N LEU A 426 -22.86 6.97 0.44
CA LEU A 426 -23.22 6.05 1.49
C LEU A 426 -24.15 4.98 0.91
N CYS A 427 -23.80 3.71 1.08
CA CYS A 427 -24.59 2.59 0.62
C CYS A 427 -25.31 1.93 1.80
N ILE A 428 -26.61 1.74 1.68
CA ILE A 428 -27.47 1.13 2.68
C ILE A 428 -28.13 -0.12 2.10
N LEU A 429 -27.87 -1.26 2.74
CA LEU A 429 -28.49 -2.53 2.41
C LEU A 429 -29.67 -2.79 3.35
N THR A 430 -30.85 -2.91 2.78
CA THR A 430 -32.06 -3.33 3.48
C THR A 430 -32.51 -4.73 3.06
N LYS A 431 -33.61 -5.19 3.58
CA LYS A 431 -34.21 -6.49 3.21
C LYS A 431 -34.49 -6.61 1.72
N ASN A 432 -34.97 -5.55 1.07
CA ASN A 432 -35.46 -5.59 -0.31
C ASN A 432 -34.70 -4.65 -1.25
N THR A 433 -33.92 -3.71 -0.72
CA THR A 433 -33.30 -2.65 -1.52
C THR A 433 -31.84 -2.40 -1.18
N LEU A 434 -31.12 -1.87 -2.15
CA LEU A 434 -29.80 -1.29 -2.02
C LEU A 434 -29.91 0.19 -2.40
N LYS A 435 -29.67 1.08 -1.45
CA LYS A 435 -29.85 2.53 -1.63
C LYS A 435 -28.53 3.28 -1.50
N PHE A 436 -28.39 4.34 -2.29
CA PHE A 436 -27.20 5.20 -2.32
C PHE A 436 -27.57 6.63 -1.99
N TYR A 437 -26.85 7.24 -1.06
CA TYR A 437 -27.01 8.61 -0.58
C TYR A 437 -25.73 9.40 -0.80
N ASP A 438 -25.88 10.70 -1.09
CA ASP A 438 -24.75 11.64 -1.06
C ASP A 438 -24.35 12.03 0.38
N ASP A 439 -23.29 12.84 0.52
CA ASP A 439 -22.81 13.30 1.83
C ASP A 439 -23.82 14.18 2.59
N ASN A 440 -24.84 14.74 1.90
CA ASN A 440 -25.95 15.49 2.50
C ASN A 440 -27.16 14.60 2.81
N PHE A 441 -27.02 13.28 2.71
CA PHE A 441 -28.07 12.28 2.93
C PHE A 441 -29.28 12.45 1.99
N ASN A 442 -29.08 12.86 0.74
CA ASN A 442 -30.09 12.83 -0.29
C ASN A 442 -30.00 11.53 -1.07
N GLU A 443 -31.13 10.81 -1.22
CA GLU A 443 -31.19 9.58 -2.00
C GLU A 443 -30.88 9.88 -3.46
N LYS A 444 -29.89 9.18 -4.03
CA LYS A 444 -29.47 9.28 -5.43
C LYS A 444 -30.04 8.15 -6.26
N THR A 445 -30.04 6.95 -5.71
CA THR A 445 -30.49 5.75 -6.42
C THR A 445 -30.99 4.73 -5.43
N SER A 446 -32.07 4.04 -5.79
CA SER A 446 -32.60 2.89 -5.07
C SER A 446 -32.76 1.71 -6.02
N ILE A 447 -32.10 0.61 -5.72
CA ILE A 447 -32.08 -0.58 -6.55
C ILE A 447 -32.79 -1.72 -5.83
N LYS A 448 -33.83 -2.30 -6.44
CA LYS A 448 -34.52 -3.46 -5.89
C LYS A 448 -33.64 -4.72 -5.97
N LEU A 449 -33.53 -5.44 -4.87
CA LEU A 449 -32.76 -6.67 -4.81
C LEU A 449 -33.55 -7.87 -5.36
N PRO A 450 -32.92 -8.76 -6.14
CA PRO A 450 -33.58 -9.94 -6.69
C PRO A 450 -33.87 -11.01 -5.64
N GLN A 451 -33.22 -10.94 -4.47
CA GLN A 451 -33.39 -11.86 -3.34
C GLN A 451 -32.78 -11.24 -2.08
N LEU A 452 -32.92 -11.92 -0.93
CA LEU A 452 -32.36 -11.47 0.34
C LEU A 452 -30.84 -11.60 0.36
N TYR A 453 -30.18 -10.50 0.68
CA TYR A 453 -28.75 -10.40 0.99
C TYR A 453 -28.57 -9.80 2.38
N THR A 454 -27.55 -10.27 3.11
CA THR A 454 -27.29 -9.85 4.49
C THR A 454 -26.01 -9.00 4.61
N ASN A 455 -25.21 -8.98 3.57
CA ASN A 455 -23.95 -8.24 3.59
C ASN A 455 -23.53 -7.83 2.18
N PHE A 456 -22.73 -6.78 2.09
CA PHE A 456 -22.12 -6.35 0.83
C PHE A 456 -20.70 -5.86 1.02
N VAL A 457 -19.93 -5.87 -0.08
CA VAL A 457 -18.65 -5.16 -0.19
C VAL A 457 -18.49 -4.59 -1.58
N GLN A 458 -17.99 -3.38 -1.67
CA GLN A 458 -17.61 -2.76 -2.93
C GLN A 458 -16.35 -3.42 -3.49
N ILE A 459 -16.34 -3.75 -4.78
CA ILE A 459 -15.18 -4.29 -5.50
C ILE A 459 -14.51 -3.19 -6.34
N SER A 460 -15.31 -2.37 -7.00
CA SER A 460 -14.86 -1.24 -7.82
C SER A 460 -15.95 -0.16 -7.87
N LYS A 461 -15.72 0.94 -8.60
CA LYS A 461 -16.71 2.00 -8.79
C LYS A 461 -18.08 1.49 -9.28
N GLU A 462 -18.08 0.43 -10.07
CA GLU A 462 -19.27 -0.11 -10.72
C GLU A 462 -19.61 -1.54 -10.30
N LYS A 463 -18.84 -2.15 -9.40
CA LYS A 463 -19.04 -3.55 -9.01
C LYS A 463 -19.21 -3.71 -7.50
N ILE A 464 -20.18 -4.52 -7.14
CA ILE A 464 -20.52 -4.88 -5.77
C ILE A 464 -20.64 -6.39 -5.62
N ALA A 465 -20.15 -6.93 -4.52
CA ALA A 465 -20.44 -8.30 -4.11
C ALA A 465 -21.50 -8.28 -3.01
N LEU A 466 -22.52 -9.08 -3.17
CA LEU A 466 -23.63 -9.25 -2.24
C LEU A 466 -23.62 -10.68 -1.68
N LEU A 467 -23.61 -10.81 -0.37
CA LEU A 467 -23.58 -12.09 0.34
C LEU A 467 -24.97 -12.45 0.84
N SER A 468 -25.39 -13.67 0.53
CA SER A 468 -26.55 -14.36 1.09
C SER A 468 -26.08 -15.53 1.96
N TYR A 469 -26.99 -16.22 2.66
CA TYR A 469 -26.66 -17.33 3.56
C TYR A 469 -25.89 -18.50 2.92
N ASN A 470 -26.07 -18.71 1.60
CA ASN A 470 -25.54 -19.89 0.90
C ASN A 470 -24.78 -19.56 -0.39
N HIS A 471 -24.68 -18.29 -0.75
CA HIS A 471 -23.95 -17.88 -1.95
C HIS A 471 -23.49 -16.42 -1.89
N LEU A 472 -22.49 -16.11 -2.70
CA LEU A 472 -22.03 -14.75 -3.00
C LEU A 472 -22.33 -14.45 -4.46
N SER A 473 -22.91 -13.30 -4.74
CA SER A 473 -23.18 -12.81 -6.09
C SER A 473 -22.42 -11.52 -6.35
N ILE A 474 -21.77 -11.43 -7.50
CA ILE A 474 -21.09 -10.21 -7.96
C ILE A 474 -21.96 -9.56 -9.03
N TYR A 475 -22.25 -8.30 -8.85
CA TYR A 475 -23.03 -7.49 -9.76
C TYR A 475 -22.25 -6.31 -10.30
N GLN A 476 -22.49 -5.97 -11.55
CA GLN A 476 -22.18 -4.65 -12.10
C GLN A 476 -23.39 -3.75 -11.87
N ILE A 477 -23.16 -2.56 -11.34
CA ILE A 477 -24.17 -1.52 -11.17
C ILE A 477 -24.26 -0.76 -12.48
N LYS A 478 -25.46 -0.72 -13.06
CA LYS A 478 -25.76 0.05 -14.28
C LYS A 478 -26.99 0.90 -14.02
N GLU A 479 -26.78 2.22 -13.90
CA GLU A 479 -27.84 3.18 -13.59
C GLU A 479 -28.64 2.79 -12.35
N ASP A 480 -29.83 2.20 -12.51
CA ASP A 480 -30.78 1.80 -11.48
C ASP A 480 -30.94 0.28 -11.31
N ARG A 481 -30.07 -0.54 -11.89
CA ARG A 481 -30.18 -2.00 -11.87
C ARG A 481 -28.86 -2.73 -11.62
N LEU A 482 -29.00 -3.93 -11.06
CA LEU A 482 -27.90 -4.88 -10.87
C LEU A 482 -27.85 -5.87 -12.03
N VAL A 483 -26.69 -5.96 -12.69
CA VAL A 483 -26.42 -6.98 -13.72
C VAL A 483 -25.49 -8.04 -13.13
N LEU A 484 -25.99 -9.25 -12.96
CA LEU A 484 -25.22 -10.37 -12.40
C LEU A 484 -24.04 -10.69 -13.31
N THR A 485 -22.83 -10.67 -12.74
CA THR A 485 -21.58 -11.04 -13.47
C THR A 485 -21.06 -12.40 -13.05
N CYS A 486 -21.20 -12.76 -11.76
CA CYS A 486 -20.71 -14.03 -11.25
C CYS A 486 -21.51 -14.45 -10.01
N LYS A 487 -21.67 -15.77 -9.79
CA LYS A 487 -22.30 -16.34 -8.60
C LYS A 487 -21.49 -17.53 -8.08
N TYR A 488 -21.10 -17.45 -6.80
CA TYR A 488 -20.42 -18.53 -6.09
C TYR A 488 -21.39 -19.21 -5.12
N THR A 489 -21.68 -20.49 -5.32
CA THR A 489 -22.59 -21.29 -4.50
C THR A 489 -21.85 -22.13 -3.46
N GLY A 490 -22.60 -22.65 -2.47
CA GLY A 490 -22.05 -23.51 -1.44
C GLY A 490 -21.19 -22.80 -0.38
N ILE A 491 -21.40 -21.49 -0.23
CA ILE A 491 -20.83 -20.70 0.87
C ILE A 491 -21.80 -20.83 2.05
N LYS A 492 -21.32 -21.32 3.19
CA LYS A 492 -22.10 -21.39 4.44
C LYS A 492 -21.68 -20.20 5.31
N SER A 493 -22.35 -19.06 5.14
CA SER A 493 -22.09 -17.86 5.93
C SER A 493 -22.97 -17.79 7.19
N ASN A 494 -22.55 -16.97 8.14
CA ASN A 494 -23.31 -16.57 9.32
C ASN A 494 -23.96 -15.20 9.12
N ASN A 495 -24.80 -14.77 10.06
CA ASN A 495 -25.48 -13.46 10.02
C ASN A 495 -24.61 -12.30 10.52
N PHE A 496 -23.31 -12.49 10.68
CA PHE A 496 -22.44 -11.46 11.23
C PHE A 496 -22.07 -10.38 10.21
N ASN A 497 -22.01 -9.14 10.66
CA ASN A 497 -21.92 -7.96 9.79
C ASN A 497 -20.57 -7.71 9.11
N ASN A 498 -19.48 -8.29 9.58
CA ASN A 498 -18.13 -7.99 9.04
C ASN A 498 -17.34 -9.22 8.63
N ILE A 499 -18.03 -10.17 7.98
CA ILE A 499 -17.44 -11.43 7.48
C ILE A 499 -17.13 -11.40 5.99
N LEU A 500 -17.30 -10.26 5.32
CA LEU A 500 -17.11 -10.11 3.87
C LEU A 500 -16.15 -8.95 3.58
N ILE A 501 -15.03 -9.26 2.96
CA ILE A 501 -14.00 -8.28 2.61
C ILE A 501 -13.54 -8.50 1.17
N ALA A 502 -13.30 -7.40 0.44
CA ALA A 502 -12.70 -7.41 -0.88
C ALA A 502 -11.27 -6.84 -0.86
N THR A 503 -10.43 -7.43 -1.69
CA THR A 503 -9.12 -6.92 -2.07
C THR A 503 -9.09 -6.61 -3.57
N ASN A 504 -7.97 -6.20 -4.11
CA ASN A 504 -7.82 -5.96 -5.54
C ASN A 504 -8.05 -7.20 -6.43
N LYS A 505 -7.96 -8.40 -5.87
CA LYS A 505 -8.08 -9.66 -6.62
C LYS A 505 -9.04 -10.66 -5.97
N TYR A 506 -9.20 -10.61 -4.66
CA TYR A 506 -9.91 -11.65 -3.91
C TYR A 506 -11.06 -11.08 -3.10
N ILE A 507 -12.07 -11.91 -2.89
CA ILE A 507 -13.10 -11.71 -1.87
C ILE A 507 -12.90 -12.79 -0.81
N ILE A 508 -12.85 -12.39 0.45
CA ILE A 508 -12.73 -13.27 1.61
C ILE A 508 -14.09 -13.28 2.31
N VAL A 509 -14.59 -14.48 2.57
CA VAL A 509 -15.86 -14.67 3.27
C VAL A 509 -15.63 -15.58 4.48
N GLY A 510 -15.97 -15.07 5.67
CA GLY A 510 -16.06 -15.87 6.89
C GLY A 510 -17.35 -16.69 6.90
N GLY A 511 -17.25 -17.92 7.37
CA GLY A 511 -18.39 -18.82 7.45
C GLY A 511 -18.35 -19.68 8.72
N ARG A 512 -19.25 -20.66 8.79
CA ARG A 512 -19.31 -21.64 9.89
C ARG A 512 -18.07 -22.54 9.84
N LYS A 513 -17.07 -22.26 10.68
CA LYS A 513 -15.80 -22.98 10.77
C LYS A 513 -15.01 -23.03 9.44
N THR A 514 -15.19 -22.01 8.62
CA THR A 514 -14.57 -21.96 7.29
C THR A 514 -14.23 -20.52 6.89
N VAL A 515 -13.13 -20.35 6.14
CA VAL A 515 -12.80 -19.12 5.42
C VAL A 515 -12.80 -19.45 3.94
N TYR A 516 -13.56 -18.72 3.15
CA TYR A 516 -13.59 -18.85 1.70
C TYR A 516 -12.75 -17.76 1.06
N LEU A 517 -11.92 -18.15 0.09
CA LEU A 517 -11.16 -17.24 -0.77
C LEU A 517 -11.69 -17.38 -2.19
N LEU A 518 -12.15 -16.28 -2.76
CA LEU A 518 -12.76 -16.23 -4.09
C LEU A 518 -11.96 -15.24 -4.95
N ASN A 519 -11.33 -15.74 -6.01
CA ASN A 519 -10.66 -14.90 -6.99
C ASN A 519 -11.68 -14.42 -8.01
N TYR A 520 -12.11 -13.17 -7.90
CA TYR A 520 -13.17 -12.63 -8.76
C TYR A 520 -12.67 -12.11 -10.12
N ILE A 521 -11.35 -12.00 -10.31
CA ILE A 521 -10.77 -11.65 -11.61
C ILE A 521 -10.80 -12.85 -12.55
N ASP A 522 -10.35 -14.01 -12.04
CA ASP A 522 -10.25 -15.23 -12.83
C ASP A 522 -11.51 -16.10 -12.71
N ASN A 523 -12.54 -15.66 -11.98
CA ASN A 523 -13.76 -16.39 -11.66
C ASN A 523 -13.51 -17.78 -11.01
N ILE A 524 -12.43 -17.89 -10.25
CA ILE A 524 -12.00 -19.13 -9.61
C ILE A 524 -12.45 -19.12 -8.14
N LYS A 525 -13.26 -20.09 -7.75
CA LYS A 525 -13.42 -20.48 -6.35
C LYS A 525 -12.23 -21.36 -5.99
N THR A 526 -11.49 -21.04 -4.93
CA THR A 526 -10.45 -21.95 -4.42
C THR A 526 -11.10 -23.30 -4.09
N ASN A 527 -10.45 -24.38 -4.47
CA ASN A 527 -11.05 -25.71 -4.54
C ASN A 527 -11.57 -26.27 -3.21
N SER A 528 -11.18 -25.69 -2.07
CA SER A 528 -11.68 -26.09 -0.74
C SER A 528 -11.69 -24.88 0.19
N PRO A 529 -12.73 -24.73 1.02
CA PRO A 529 -12.72 -23.74 2.10
C PRO A 529 -11.63 -24.11 3.11
N PHE A 530 -10.98 -23.10 3.68
CA PHE A 530 -10.01 -23.31 4.76
C PHE A 530 -10.76 -23.56 6.06
N ILE A 531 -10.49 -24.71 6.69
CA ILE A 531 -11.17 -25.13 7.92
C ILE A 531 -10.51 -24.45 9.12
N VAL A 532 -11.32 -23.86 9.98
CA VAL A 532 -10.92 -23.21 11.23
C VAL A 532 -11.69 -23.79 12.41
N SER A 533 -11.23 -23.57 13.63
CA SER A 533 -11.80 -24.23 14.82
C SER A 533 -13.18 -23.70 15.23
N GLY A 534 -13.42 -22.39 15.09
CA GLY A 534 -14.65 -21.69 15.50
C GLY A 534 -15.40 -21.05 14.33
N GLU A 535 -16.60 -20.57 14.58
CA GLU A 535 -17.33 -19.73 13.62
C GLU A 535 -16.67 -18.37 13.52
N ILE A 536 -16.57 -17.83 12.30
CA ILE A 536 -16.00 -16.49 12.07
C ILE A 536 -17.07 -15.44 12.38
N ASN A 537 -16.79 -14.60 13.35
CA ASN A 537 -17.69 -13.52 13.76
C ASN A 537 -17.35 -12.17 13.13
N TYR A 538 -16.05 -11.95 12.90
CA TYR A 538 -15.57 -10.67 12.38
C TYR A 538 -14.29 -10.87 11.56
N ILE A 539 -14.12 -10.12 10.48
CA ILE A 539 -12.86 -10.04 9.72
C ILE A 539 -12.41 -8.58 9.66
N TYR A 540 -11.19 -8.32 10.06
CA TYR A 540 -10.54 -7.02 10.00
C TYR A 540 -9.47 -7.03 8.91
N LYS A 541 -9.59 -6.13 7.93
CA LYS A 541 -8.58 -5.96 6.88
C LYS A 541 -7.45 -5.07 7.39
N ILE A 542 -6.23 -5.61 7.43
CA ILE A 542 -5.03 -4.84 7.72
C ILE A 542 -4.54 -4.20 6.41
N ASP A 543 -4.31 -5.04 5.39
CA ASP A 543 -3.94 -4.63 4.02
C ASP A 543 -4.54 -5.59 2.98
N ASP A 544 -4.11 -5.52 1.71
CA ASP A 544 -4.67 -6.33 0.62
C ASP A 544 -4.29 -7.83 0.68
N ILE A 545 -3.36 -8.21 1.55
CA ILE A 545 -2.90 -9.60 1.71
C ILE A 545 -2.95 -10.10 3.17
N SER A 546 -3.26 -9.24 4.14
CA SER A 546 -3.20 -9.53 5.58
C SER A 546 -4.52 -9.18 6.27
N PHE A 547 -5.04 -10.12 7.04
CA PHE A 547 -6.34 -10.01 7.72
C PHE A 547 -6.28 -10.62 9.11
N LEU A 548 -7.10 -10.08 10.03
CA LEU A 548 -7.39 -10.74 11.30
C LEU A 548 -8.84 -11.22 11.28
N ALA A 549 -9.09 -12.38 11.83
CA ALA A 549 -10.46 -12.85 12.03
C ALA A 549 -10.69 -13.28 13.47
N SER A 550 -11.83 -12.92 14.04
CA SER A 550 -12.25 -13.39 15.36
C SER A 550 -13.20 -14.58 15.24
N THR A 551 -13.22 -15.43 16.25
CA THR A 551 -14.01 -16.66 16.26
C THR A 551 -14.88 -16.78 17.50
N SER A 552 -15.96 -17.55 17.38
CA SER A 552 -16.90 -17.87 18.47
C SER A 552 -16.26 -18.65 19.62
N ASP A 553 -15.14 -19.34 19.39
CA ASP A 553 -14.41 -20.07 20.41
C ASP A 553 -13.27 -19.24 21.06
N GLY A 554 -13.28 -17.91 20.90
CA GLY A 554 -12.36 -16.98 21.57
C GLY A 554 -10.96 -16.92 20.97
N LYS A 555 -10.80 -17.30 19.72
CA LYS A 555 -9.52 -17.21 19.00
C LYS A 555 -9.47 -16.03 18.05
N VAL A 556 -8.26 -15.60 17.76
CA VAL A 556 -7.96 -14.69 16.67
C VAL A 556 -7.09 -15.42 15.66
N LEU A 557 -7.44 -15.29 14.40
CA LEU A 557 -6.70 -15.83 13.26
C LEU A 557 -5.92 -14.69 12.60
N ASP A 558 -4.63 -14.90 12.37
CA ASP A 558 -3.78 -14.06 11.52
C ASP A 558 -3.71 -14.72 10.15
N ILE A 559 -4.39 -14.14 9.16
CA ILE A 559 -4.59 -14.70 7.83
C ILE A 559 -3.71 -13.94 6.83
N GLN A 560 -2.88 -14.68 6.10
CA GLN A 560 -1.98 -14.15 5.07
C GLN A 560 -2.30 -14.79 3.71
N LEU A 561 -2.56 -13.97 2.68
CA LEU A 561 -2.71 -14.47 1.31
C LEU A 561 -1.36 -14.81 0.71
N LYS A 562 -1.25 -15.98 0.08
CA LYS A 562 -0.07 -16.43 -0.67
C LYS A 562 -0.28 -16.31 -2.18
N ASN A 563 0.81 -16.18 -2.91
CA ASN A 563 0.81 -16.36 -4.36
C ASN A 563 0.24 -17.76 -4.70
N LYS A 564 -0.57 -17.88 -5.76
CA LYS A 564 -1.27 -19.09 -6.21
C LYS A 564 -2.55 -19.47 -5.46
N ASN A 565 -3.35 -18.48 -5.05
CA ASN A 565 -4.68 -18.69 -4.45
C ASN A 565 -4.66 -19.49 -3.13
N GLY A 566 -3.58 -19.37 -2.35
CA GLY A 566 -3.44 -20.00 -1.04
C GLY A 566 -3.65 -19.02 0.11
N ILE A 567 -4.02 -19.56 1.28
CA ILE A 567 -4.03 -18.85 2.55
C ILE A 567 -3.04 -19.57 3.49
N ASP A 568 -2.27 -18.79 4.21
CA ASP A 568 -1.58 -19.22 5.43
C ASP A 568 -2.27 -18.57 6.61
N PHE A 569 -2.43 -19.29 7.71
CA PHE A 569 -2.97 -18.67 8.91
C PHE A 569 -2.34 -19.23 10.17
N LYS A 570 -2.25 -18.37 11.19
CA LYS A 570 -1.90 -18.72 12.56
C LYS A 570 -3.09 -18.44 13.43
N GLU A 571 -3.34 -19.28 14.42
CA GLU A 571 -4.40 -19.05 15.39
C GLU A 571 -3.85 -18.96 16.82
N LYS A 572 -4.45 -18.09 17.61
CA LYS A 572 -4.15 -17.98 19.04
C LYS A 572 -5.44 -17.79 19.83
N LYS A 573 -5.57 -18.52 20.92
CA LYS A 573 -6.63 -18.33 21.92
C LYS A 573 -6.34 -17.09 22.74
N PHE A 574 -7.24 -16.14 22.76
CA PHE A 574 -7.17 -14.91 23.53
C PHE A 574 -8.06 -14.95 24.78
N THR A 575 -9.26 -15.47 24.64
CA THR A 575 -10.25 -15.52 25.72
C THR A 575 -11.04 -16.83 25.67
N ASN A 576 -11.78 -17.14 26.75
CA ASN A 576 -12.75 -18.25 26.76
C ASN A 576 -14.13 -17.81 26.26
N ASP A 577 -14.37 -16.50 26.19
CA ASP A 577 -15.61 -15.93 25.70
C ASP A 577 -15.59 -15.82 24.17
N GLU A 578 -16.75 -15.74 23.57
CA GLU A 578 -16.92 -15.43 22.16
C GLU A 578 -16.40 -14.02 21.85
N ILE A 579 -15.62 -13.89 20.78
CA ILE A 579 -15.12 -12.58 20.33
C ILE A 579 -16.06 -12.06 19.24
N ASN A 580 -16.83 -11.04 19.55
CA ASN A 580 -17.82 -10.44 18.65
C ASN A 580 -17.18 -9.59 17.56
N SER A 581 -16.14 -8.82 17.92
CA SER A 581 -15.38 -8.00 16.97
C SER A 581 -13.94 -7.79 17.43
N LEU A 582 -13.11 -7.32 16.51
CA LEU A 582 -11.72 -6.99 16.79
C LEU A 582 -11.29 -5.72 16.05
N PHE A 583 -10.35 -5.01 16.64
CA PHE A 583 -9.75 -3.82 16.07
C PHE A 583 -8.24 -3.79 16.34
N LEU A 584 -7.45 -3.60 15.28
CA LEU A 584 -6.00 -3.42 15.38
C LEU A 584 -5.70 -1.91 15.55
N LYS A 585 -5.38 -1.50 16.78
CA LYS A 585 -4.96 -0.12 17.06
C LYS A 585 -3.57 0.15 16.47
N SER A 586 -2.66 -0.82 16.61
CA SER A 586 -1.32 -0.82 16.03
C SER A 586 -0.77 -2.25 16.03
N TYR A 587 0.37 -2.49 15.39
CA TYR A 587 1.02 -3.81 15.48
C TYR A 587 1.41 -4.21 16.93
N LYS A 588 1.32 -3.29 17.88
CA LYS A 588 1.58 -3.51 19.31
C LYS A 588 0.31 -3.69 20.14
N SER A 589 -0.89 -3.39 19.61
CA SER A 589 -2.12 -3.37 20.40
C SER A 589 -3.34 -3.79 19.59
N VAL A 590 -4.05 -4.80 20.09
CA VAL A 590 -5.32 -5.32 19.57
C VAL A 590 -6.41 -5.14 20.62
N LEU A 591 -7.57 -4.64 20.22
CA LEU A 591 -8.78 -4.60 21.04
C LEU A 591 -9.72 -5.69 20.59
N LEU A 592 -10.22 -6.46 21.51
CA LEU A 592 -11.23 -7.49 21.31
C LEU A 592 -12.50 -7.14 22.09
N THR A 593 -13.66 -7.35 21.48
CA THR A 593 -14.93 -7.18 22.18
C THR A 593 -15.59 -8.53 22.41
N THR A 594 -16.07 -8.74 23.60
CA THR A 594 -16.88 -9.91 23.98
C THR A 594 -18.27 -9.44 24.42
N GLU A 595 -19.14 -10.37 24.82
CA GLU A 595 -20.45 -10.00 25.39
C GLU A 595 -20.35 -9.20 26.70
N LYS A 596 -19.20 -9.29 27.41
CA LYS A 596 -19.05 -8.75 28.77
C LYS A 596 -18.03 -7.65 28.91
N ASN A 597 -17.08 -7.56 27.98
CA ASN A 597 -15.97 -6.64 28.15
C ASN A 597 -15.27 -6.29 26.83
N ILE A 598 -14.46 -5.23 26.89
CA ILE A 598 -13.43 -4.92 25.90
C ILE A 598 -12.11 -5.36 26.50
N GLN A 599 -11.35 -6.17 25.78
CA GLN A 599 -10.03 -6.62 26.15
C GLN A 599 -8.97 -5.92 25.31
N VAL A 600 -8.01 -5.28 25.97
CA VAL A 600 -6.85 -4.67 25.32
C VAL A 600 -5.67 -5.61 25.46
N TRP A 601 -5.15 -6.08 24.33
CA TRP A 601 -4.00 -6.97 24.28
C TRP A 601 -2.81 -6.26 23.68
N THR A 602 -1.64 -6.32 24.36
CA THR A 602 -0.43 -5.63 23.91
C THR A 602 0.70 -6.62 23.67
N ASN A 603 1.56 -6.28 22.70
CA ASN A 603 2.74 -7.08 22.39
C ASN A 603 3.79 -6.90 23.50
N SER A 604 4.20 -8.01 24.13
CA SER A 604 5.11 -8.04 25.28
C SER A 604 6.60 -8.15 24.93
N SER A 605 6.98 -7.94 23.66
CA SER A 605 8.42 -7.94 23.32
C SER A 605 9.12 -6.84 24.13
N LYS A 606 10.13 -7.24 24.91
CA LYS A 606 10.97 -6.34 25.73
C LYS A 606 11.79 -5.44 24.81
N GLU A 607 11.22 -4.33 24.37
CA GLU A 607 11.98 -3.22 23.78
C GLU A 607 11.44 -1.92 24.38
N ASN A 608 12.28 -1.30 25.19
CA ASN A 608 12.25 0.04 25.79
C ASN A 608 10.88 0.63 26.20
N LYS A 609 10.80 0.94 27.51
CA LYS A 609 9.67 1.56 28.18
C LYS A 609 9.38 3.02 27.78
N ASP A 610 10.20 3.61 26.94
CA ASP A 610 10.14 5.03 26.57
C ASP A 610 10.16 5.16 25.06
N GLU A 611 9.00 4.93 24.45
CA GLU A 611 8.64 5.58 23.21
C GLU A 611 7.19 5.16 22.91
N ASP A 612 6.25 6.08 23.13
CA ASP A 612 5.03 6.17 22.30
C ASP A 612 5.48 6.41 20.86
N CYS A 613 6.07 5.38 20.26
CA CYS A 613 6.37 5.34 18.85
C CYS A 613 5.05 5.17 18.09
N THR A 614 4.36 6.26 17.90
CA THR A 614 3.68 6.48 16.63
C THR A 614 4.77 6.27 15.56
N ILE A 615 4.62 5.27 14.70
CA ILE A 615 5.57 4.95 13.63
C ILE A 615 5.68 6.12 12.63
N PHE A 616 5.09 7.26 12.89
CA PHE A 616 5.25 8.56 12.17
C PHE A 616 4.29 9.60 12.74
#